data_b59ca47e3c60e5de45a76b22fb32bba9
#
_entry.id   b59ca47e3c60e5de45a76b22fb32bba9
#
_cell.length_a   1.000
_cell.length_b   1.000
_cell.length_c   1.000
_cell.angle_alpha   90.00
_cell.angle_beta   90.00
_cell.angle_gamma   90.00
#
_symmetry.space_group_name_H-M   'P 1'
#
loop_
_entity.id
_entity.type
_entity.pdbx_description
1 polymer ?
#
loop_
_entity_poly.entity_id
_entity_poly.type
_entity_poly.pdbx_seq_one_letter_code
_entity_poly.pdbx_strand_id
1 'polypeptide(L)'
;LFRSELVKLWKNGELTTDKIDRLPLELSPRRSKHAGRCCVHKERAVWKYKSLPLLGLDMDDETDELTPLSEYAARSIERANNGKPKDNIMCVIDEACSACVQINYEITDLCRGCTARSCQYNCPKGAVHVHADTGKAWIDHDTCISCGICHKSCPYHAIVYIPVPCEESCPVKAISKDEHGIEHIDENKCIYCGKCMNACPFGAIFEISQTFDVLQRIRKGEQVVAIVAPSILGQFSTTIEQVYGAFRQIGFTDIIEVAQGAMSTVEHEAHELIEKLEEGQKFMTTSCCPSYIELVNKYIPDMKKYVSGTGSPMYYAARIAKEKYPDAKIVFVGPCVAKRKEAQRDEAVDFVMTFEEISSIFDAFEINLEIVQPYAMEFSSVREAHGFAQAGGVMGAVKAFLKMEADKINAIQVSDLNKKNIGTLRAYAKSGKAPGQFIEVMACEGGCITGPSTHSGSNNGKRQLVQELAKQKKTY
;
A
#
# COMPACT_ATOMS: atom_id res chain seq x y z
N LEU A 1 7.47 -3.18 15.71
CA LEU A 1 8.59 -3.56 16.57
C LEU A 1 9.94 -3.49 15.85
N PHE A 2 10.17 -4.24 14.75
CA PHE A 2 11.48 -4.29 14.10
C PHE A 2 11.93 -2.95 13.51
N ARG A 3 11.03 -2.24 12.82
CA ARG A 3 11.29 -0.89 12.27
C ARG A 3 11.63 0.11 13.39
N SER A 4 10.94 0.02 14.54
CA SER A 4 11.24 0.87 15.72
C SER A 4 12.64 0.62 16.26
N GLU A 5 13.12 -0.64 16.30
CA GLU A 5 14.48 -0.95 16.77
C GLU A 5 15.56 -0.34 15.86
N LEU A 6 15.39 -0.40 14.52
CA LEU A 6 16.31 0.25 13.59
C LEU A 6 16.36 1.78 13.81
N VAL A 7 15.20 2.41 14.04
CA VAL A 7 15.12 3.84 14.32
C VAL A 7 15.75 4.19 15.69
N LYS A 8 15.61 3.34 16.71
CA LYS A 8 16.31 3.50 18.01
C LYS A 8 17.82 3.45 17.84
N LEU A 9 18.34 2.47 17.09
CA LEU A 9 19.77 2.40 16.79
C LEU A 9 20.25 3.66 16.06
N TRP A 10 19.47 4.15 15.11
CA TRP A 10 19.77 5.40 14.42
C TRP A 10 19.80 6.61 15.39
N LYS A 11 18.77 6.74 16.23
CA LYS A 11 18.65 7.83 17.22
C LYS A 11 19.88 7.88 18.12
N ASN A 12 20.37 6.72 18.55
CA ASN A 12 21.52 6.58 19.44
C ASN A 12 22.88 6.69 18.72
N GLY A 13 22.91 6.82 17.39
CA GLY A 13 24.17 6.82 16.61
C GLY A 13 24.81 5.45 16.44
N GLU A 14 24.04 4.38 16.64
CA GLU A 14 24.51 2.99 16.69
C GLU A 14 24.10 2.17 15.46
N LEU A 15 23.34 2.74 14.53
CA LEU A 15 22.81 2.04 13.36
C LEU A 15 23.90 1.45 12.45
N THR A 16 25.05 2.12 12.35
CA THR A 16 26.18 1.71 11.52
C THR A 16 27.27 0.95 12.30
N THR A 17 26.95 0.48 13.49
CA THR A 17 27.86 -0.29 14.36
C THR A 17 27.48 -1.77 14.36
N ASP A 18 28.29 -2.61 15.01
CA ASP A 18 28.02 -4.04 15.21
C ASP A 18 26.71 -4.36 15.96
N LYS A 19 26.08 -3.34 16.55
CA LYS A 19 24.77 -3.51 17.22
C LYS A 19 23.68 -3.91 16.25
N ILE A 20 23.63 -3.34 15.05
CA ILE A 20 22.64 -3.75 14.04
C ILE A 20 22.88 -5.21 13.60
N ASP A 21 24.13 -5.65 13.53
CA ASP A 21 24.47 -7.03 13.16
C ASP A 21 23.98 -8.05 14.18
N ARG A 22 23.83 -7.65 15.43
CA ARG A 22 23.28 -8.47 16.52
C ARG A 22 21.75 -8.48 16.56
N LEU A 23 21.09 -7.50 15.96
CA LEU A 23 19.64 -7.34 16.04
C LEU A 23 18.84 -8.60 15.62
N PRO A 24 19.18 -9.33 14.54
CA PRO A 24 18.53 -10.61 14.22
C PRO A 24 18.68 -11.68 15.32
N LEU A 25 19.79 -11.67 16.05
CA LEU A 25 20.06 -12.61 17.15
C LEU A 25 19.23 -12.25 18.40
N GLU A 26 19.08 -10.96 18.68
CA GLU A 26 18.30 -10.43 19.83
C GLU A 26 16.82 -10.68 19.63
N LEU A 27 16.30 -10.46 18.40
CA LEU A 27 14.90 -10.70 18.05
C LEU A 27 14.56 -12.19 17.98
N SER A 28 15.52 -13.05 17.63
CA SER A 28 15.33 -14.49 17.54
C SER A 28 16.41 -15.24 18.34
N PRO A 29 16.36 -15.21 19.67
CA PRO A 29 17.32 -15.90 20.51
C PRO A 29 17.18 -17.43 20.40
N ARG A 30 18.29 -18.16 20.49
CA ARG A 30 18.35 -19.62 20.27
C ARG A 30 17.36 -20.43 21.14
N ARG A 31 17.01 -19.90 22.31
CA ARG A 31 16.08 -20.54 23.26
C ARG A 31 14.73 -19.85 23.30
N SER A 32 14.30 -19.24 22.22
CA SER A 32 12.96 -18.66 22.14
C SER A 32 11.90 -19.76 22.33
N LYS A 33 10.87 -19.46 23.12
CA LYS A 33 9.70 -20.33 23.28
C LYS A 33 8.76 -20.31 22.06
N HIS A 34 8.91 -19.34 21.19
CA HIS A 34 8.14 -19.22 19.96
C HIS A 34 8.89 -19.92 18.84
N ALA A 35 8.30 -21.00 18.33
CA ALA A 35 8.73 -21.60 17.08
C ALA A 35 8.44 -20.59 15.96
N GLY A 36 9.46 -20.15 15.26
CA GLY A 36 9.31 -19.36 14.04
C GLY A 36 8.75 -20.19 12.88
N ARG A 37 8.90 -19.69 11.67
CA ARG A 37 8.39 -20.32 10.43
C ARG A 37 8.99 -21.71 10.17
N CYS A 38 10.25 -21.92 10.53
CA CYS A 38 10.97 -23.16 10.33
C CYS A 38 11.90 -23.43 11.53
N CYS A 39 12.94 -22.60 11.66
CA CYS A 39 13.91 -22.68 12.76
C CYS A 39 14.47 -21.28 13.05
N VAL A 40 15.19 -21.16 14.17
CA VAL A 40 15.81 -19.89 14.60
C VAL A 40 16.77 -19.30 13.56
N HIS A 41 17.43 -20.14 12.78
CA HIS A 41 18.38 -19.68 11.75
C HIS A 41 17.63 -19.04 10.57
N LYS A 42 16.55 -19.65 10.12
CA LYS A 42 15.66 -19.09 9.09
C LYS A 42 15.08 -17.75 9.54
N GLU A 43 14.59 -17.65 10.79
CA GLU A 43 14.07 -16.41 11.34
C GLU A 43 15.13 -15.28 11.37
N ARG A 44 16.35 -15.60 11.72
CA ARG A 44 17.46 -14.63 11.71
C ARG A 44 17.82 -14.16 10.31
N ALA A 45 17.83 -15.05 9.33
CA ALA A 45 18.02 -14.70 7.93
C ALA A 45 16.88 -13.76 7.46
N VAL A 46 15.62 -14.10 7.76
CA VAL A 46 14.47 -13.24 7.44
C VAL A 46 14.61 -11.85 8.08
N TRP A 47 15.08 -11.74 9.33
CA TRP A 47 15.31 -10.43 9.96
C TRP A 47 16.45 -9.65 9.28
N LYS A 48 17.54 -10.34 8.91
CA LYS A 48 18.65 -9.72 8.16
C LYS A 48 18.13 -9.07 6.88
N TYR A 49 17.46 -9.83 6.03
CA TYR A 49 17.01 -9.34 4.73
C TYR A 49 15.82 -8.36 4.80
N LYS A 50 14.94 -8.48 5.79
CA LYS A 50 13.93 -7.46 6.10
C LYS A 50 14.52 -6.10 6.46
N SER A 51 15.77 -6.06 6.95
CA SER A 51 16.45 -4.80 7.21
C SER A 51 16.68 -3.97 5.95
N LEU A 52 16.93 -4.60 4.79
CA LEU A 52 17.26 -3.89 3.56
C LEU A 52 16.16 -2.92 3.13
N PRO A 53 14.91 -3.34 2.87
CA PRO A 53 13.87 -2.39 2.49
C PRO A 53 13.55 -1.36 3.59
N LEU A 54 13.71 -1.72 4.86
CA LEU A 54 13.52 -0.77 5.96
C LEU A 54 14.64 0.28 6.04
N LEU A 55 15.85 -0.05 5.59
CA LEU A 55 16.97 0.86 5.39
C LEU A 55 16.85 1.65 4.06
N GLY A 56 15.83 1.39 3.27
CA GLY A 56 15.62 2.04 1.97
C GLY A 56 16.48 1.46 0.85
N LEU A 57 16.93 0.22 0.99
CA LEU A 57 17.66 -0.55 -0.01
C LEU A 57 16.73 -1.57 -0.68
N ASP A 58 17.10 -2.06 -1.84
CA ASP A 58 16.41 -3.16 -2.50
C ASP A 58 17.14 -4.50 -2.24
N MET A 59 16.50 -5.63 -2.54
CA MET A 59 17.15 -6.94 -2.50
C MET A 59 18.31 -7.03 -3.51
N ASP A 60 18.21 -6.33 -4.64
CA ASP A 60 19.30 -6.24 -5.64
C ASP A 60 20.56 -5.52 -5.12
N ASP A 61 20.48 -4.82 -3.99
CA ASP A 61 21.65 -4.21 -3.33
C ASP A 61 22.48 -5.23 -2.55
N GLU A 62 21.92 -6.42 -2.31
CA GLU A 62 22.65 -7.55 -1.73
C GLU A 62 23.43 -8.26 -2.82
N THR A 63 24.73 -8.19 -2.73
CA THR A 63 25.68 -8.81 -3.69
C THR A 63 26.58 -9.86 -3.04
N ASP A 64 26.60 -9.92 -1.71
CA ASP A 64 27.40 -10.85 -0.93
C ASP A 64 26.70 -11.11 0.42
N GLU A 65 26.28 -12.35 0.64
CA GLU A 65 25.63 -12.79 1.89
C GLU A 65 26.49 -12.58 3.14
N LEU A 66 27.81 -12.46 2.99
CA LEU A 66 28.74 -12.21 4.09
C LEU A 66 28.75 -10.75 4.52
N THR A 67 28.21 -9.85 3.71
CA THR A 67 28.14 -8.42 4.06
C THR A 67 27.32 -8.21 5.35
N PRO A 68 27.90 -7.55 6.37
CA PRO A 68 27.21 -7.29 7.62
C PRO A 68 26.13 -6.22 7.45
N LEU A 69 25.11 -6.25 8.30
CA LEU A 69 24.02 -5.23 8.27
C LEU A 69 24.55 -3.82 8.53
N SER A 70 25.60 -3.67 9.33
CA SER A 70 26.26 -2.39 9.60
C SER A 70 26.79 -1.72 8.34
N GLU A 71 27.26 -2.49 7.36
CA GLU A 71 27.68 -1.96 6.06
C GLU A 71 26.51 -1.53 5.19
N TYR A 72 25.42 -2.32 5.13
CA TYR A 72 24.17 -1.90 4.47
C TYR A 72 23.59 -0.64 5.10
N ALA A 73 23.62 -0.55 6.43
CA ALA A 73 23.21 0.64 7.14
C ALA A 73 24.08 1.86 6.80
N ALA A 74 25.40 1.69 6.68
CA ALA A 74 26.31 2.75 6.26
C ALA A 74 26.01 3.23 4.84
N ARG A 75 25.81 2.31 3.88
CA ARG A 75 25.38 2.64 2.49
C ARG A 75 24.05 3.40 2.47
N SER A 76 23.08 2.96 3.30
CA SER A 76 21.79 3.64 3.44
C SER A 76 21.94 5.09 3.93
N ILE A 77 22.72 5.30 4.97
CA ILE A 77 22.96 6.63 5.55
C ILE A 77 23.73 7.54 4.57
N GLU A 78 24.72 6.99 3.86
CA GLU A 78 25.44 7.73 2.82
C GLU A 78 24.51 8.17 1.69
N ARG A 79 23.67 7.26 1.18
CA ARG A 79 22.64 7.61 0.19
C ARG A 79 21.69 8.67 0.71
N ALA A 80 21.14 8.49 1.93
CA ALA A 80 20.25 9.45 2.56
C ALA A 80 20.88 10.84 2.73
N ASN A 81 22.19 10.92 2.87
CA ASN A 81 22.91 12.17 2.98
C ASN A 81 23.12 12.90 1.66
N ASN A 82 23.38 12.16 0.58
CA ASN A 82 23.94 12.71 -0.67
C ASN A 82 23.08 12.41 -1.90
N GLY A 83 22.12 11.50 -1.80
CA GLY A 83 21.34 10.99 -2.91
C GLY A 83 19.84 11.28 -2.82
N LYS A 84 19.12 10.60 -3.71
CA LYS A 84 17.66 10.48 -3.72
C LYS A 84 17.24 9.10 -3.25
N PRO A 85 15.98 8.92 -2.80
CA PRO A 85 15.41 7.59 -2.57
C PRO A 85 15.52 6.71 -3.83
N LYS A 86 15.48 5.39 -3.63
CA LYS A 86 15.43 4.44 -4.73
C LYS A 86 14.18 4.62 -5.59
N ASP A 87 14.29 4.34 -6.88
CA ASP A 87 13.15 4.38 -7.81
C ASP A 87 12.19 3.21 -7.60
N ASN A 88 12.72 2.04 -7.20
CA ASN A 88 11.91 0.88 -6.82
C ASN A 88 11.09 1.19 -5.56
N ILE A 89 9.81 0.81 -5.59
CA ILE A 89 8.86 1.13 -4.53
C ILE A 89 8.59 -0.06 -3.62
N MET A 90 8.65 -1.27 -4.18
CA MET A 90 8.34 -2.51 -3.47
C MET A 90 9.38 -3.57 -3.78
N CYS A 91 9.65 -4.43 -2.82
CA CYS A 91 10.51 -5.60 -2.99
C CYS A 91 9.88 -6.85 -2.38
N VAL A 92 10.39 -8.01 -2.76
CA VAL A 92 10.08 -9.31 -2.19
C VAL A 92 11.31 -9.85 -1.49
N ILE A 93 11.16 -10.35 -0.28
CA ILE A 93 12.23 -10.93 0.53
C ILE A 93 12.21 -12.45 0.35
N ASP A 94 13.21 -12.99 -0.29
CA ASP A 94 13.32 -14.38 -0.71
C ASP A 94 13.21 -15.35 0.46
N GLU A 95 13.95 -15.11 1.55
CA GLU A 95 13.92 -15.95 2.73
C GLU A 95 12.55 -16.04 3.37
N ALA A 96 11.77 -14.96 3.27
CA ALA A 96 10.39 -14.94 3.78
C ALA A 96 9.40 -15.55 2.78
N CYS A 97 9.69 -15.49 1.47
CA CYS A 97 8.80 -15.92 0.38
C CYS A 97 8.76 -17.45 0.18
N SER A 98 9.75 -18.19 0.62
CA SER A 98 9.98 -19.62 0.31
C SER A 98 8.94 -20.63 0.87
N ALA A 99 7.86 -20.17 1.48
CA ALA A 99 6.89 -21.07 2.16
C ALA A 99 5.63 -21.40 1.33
N CYS A 100 5.38 -20.67 0.23
CA CYS A 100 4.24 -20.94 -0.64
C CYS A 100 4.56 -22.04 -1.66
N VAL A 101 3.66 -23.01 -1.78
CA VAL A 101 3.81 -24.07 -2.78
C VAL A 101 3.45 -23.58 -4.20
N GLN A 102 4.06 -24.17 -5.20
CA GLN A 102 3.78 -23.82 -6.61
C GLN A 102 2.53 -24.51 -7.18
N ILE A 103 1.95 -25.46 -6.42
CA ILE A 103 0.81 -26.27 -6.85
C ILE A 103 -0.49 -25.66 -6.35
N ASN A 104 -1.46 -25.50 -7.25
CA ASN A 104 -2.78 -24.93 -6.92
C ASN A 104 -3.82 -25.97 -6.49
N TYR A 105 -3.62 -27.24 -6.80
CA TYR A 105 -4.55 -28.31 -6.47
C TYR A 105 -3.80 -29.53 -5.99
N GLU A 106 -4.27 -30.13 -4.86
CA GLU A 106 -3.70 -31.32 -4.26
C GLU A 106 -4.82 -32.30 -3.89
N ILE A 107 -4.57 -33.60 -4.04
CA ILE A 107 -5.48 -34.65 -3.61
C ILE A 107 -5.12 -35.10 -2.21
N THR A 108 -6.02 -34.88 -1.28
CA THR A 108 -5.82 -35.24 0.15
C THR A 108 -6.14 -36.71 0.45
N ASP A 109 -5.79 -37.14 1.64
CA ASP A 109 -6.10 -38.48 2.17
C ASP A 109 -7.61 -38.79 2.28
N LEU A 110 -8.47 -37.79 2.12
CA LEU A 110 -9.93 -37.97 2.01
C LEU A 110 -10.34 -38.67 0.73
N CYS A 111 -9.43 -38.86 -0.24
CA CYS A 111 -9.71 -39.62 -1.46
C CYS A 111 -10.17 -41.05 -1.14
N ARG A 112 -11.37 -41.39 -1.62
CA ARG A 112 -12.03 -42.68 -1.36
C ARG A 112 -11.71 -43.76 -2.40
N GLY A 113 -10.87 -43.45 -3.39
CA GLY A 113 -10.55 -44.39 -4.45
C GLY A 113 -11.80 -44.84 -5.26
N CYS A 114 -12.75 -43.96 -5.49
CA CYS A 114 -14.04 -44.22 -6.10
C CYS A 114 -13.91 -44.84 -7.49
N THR A 115 -14.84 -45.71 -7.88
CA THR A 115 -14.84 -46.40 -9.19
C THR A 115 -15.12 -45.45 -10.36
N ALA A 116 -15.92 -44.39 -10.11
CA ALA A 116 -16.33 -43.46 -11.15
C ALA A 116 -15.17 -42.59 -11.69
N ARG A 117 -14.09 -42.39 -10.91
CA ARG A 117 -12.88 -41.66 -11.32
C ARG A 117 -13.17 -40.31 -12.01
N SER A 118 -14.20 -39.60 -11.57
CA SER A 118 -14.63 -38.34 -12.22
C SER A 118 -13.51 -37.31 -12.32
N CYS A 119 -12.61 -37.25 -11.33
CA CYS A 119 -11.43 -36.34 -11.37
C CYS A 119 -10.46 -36.71 -12.50
N GLN A 120 -10.24 -37.99 -12.77
CA GLN A 120 -9.36 -38.49 -13.82
C GLN A 120 -10.00 -38.31 -15.21
N TYR A 121 -11.26 -38.78 -15.38
CA TYR A 121 -11.94 -38.69 -16.68
C TYR A 121 -12.22 -37.27 -17.15
N ASN A 122 -12.45 -36.35 -16.24
CA ASN A 122 -12.69 -34.95 -16.59
C ASN A 122 -11.41 -34.13 -16.71
N CYS A 123 -10.22 -34.69 -16.48
CA CYS A 123 -8.97 -33.95 -16.60
C CYS A 123 -8.59 -33.76 -18.08
N PRO A 124 -8.58 -32.52 -18.61
CA PRO A 124 -8.33 -32.28 -20.03
C PRO A 124 -6.88 -32.55 -20.46
N LYS A 125 -5.96 -32.63 -19.47
CA LYS A 125 -4.54 -32.90 -19.69
C LYS A 125 -4.12 -34.31 -19.26
N GLY A 126 -5.04 -35.10 -18.71
CA GLY A 126 -4.71 -36.44 -18.19
C GLY A 126 -3.79 -36.43 -16.97
N ALA A 127 -3.66 -35.30 -16.29
CA ALA A 127 -2.73 -35.11 -15.17
C ALA A 127 -3.18 -35.83 -13.87
N VAL A 128 -4.37 -36.39 -13.81
CA VAL A 128 -4.86 -37.13 -12.63
C VAL A 128 -4.66 -38.61 -12.83
N HIS A 129 -3.86 -39.22 -12.00
CA HIS A 129 -3.53 -40.63 -12.01
C HIS A 129 -4.05 -41.36 -10.74
N VAL A 130 -3.95 -42.70 -10.73
CA VAL A 130 -4.40 -43.53 -9.62
C VAL A 130 -3.30 -44.50 -9.22
N HIS A 131 -2.99 -44.57 -7.96
CA HIS A 131 -2.06 -45.55 -7.41
C HIS A 131 -2.66 -46.95 -7.54
N ALA A 132 -1.89 -47.90 -8.07
CA ALA A 132 -2.34 -49.25 -8.30
C ALA A 132 -2.62 -50.04 -6.98
N ASP A 133 -1.86 -49.74 -5.94
CA ASP A 133 -1.89 -50.39 -4.63
C ASP A 133 -2.99 -49.85 -3.71
N THR A 134 -3.11 -48.50 -3.64
CA THR A 134 -4.06 -47.86 -2.70
C THR A 134 -5.38 -47.50 -3.36
N GLY A 135 -5.43 -47.47 -4.69
CA GLY A 135 -6.57 -47.00 -5.44
C GLY A 135 -6.85 -45.48 -5.31
N LYS A 136 -6.03 -44.75 -4.53
CA LYS A 136 -6.18 -43.29 -4.37
C LYS A 136 -5.65 -42.54 -5.61
N ALA A 137 -6.28 -41.43 -5.92
CA ALA A 137 -5.83 -40.59 -7.02
C ALA A 137 -4.70 -39.65 -6.53
N TRP A 138 -3.88 -39.21 -7.47
CA TRP A 138 -2.84 -38.17 -7.30
C TRP A 138 -2.75 -37.31 -8.55
N ILE A 139 -2.17 -36.10 -8.43
CA ILE A 139 -2.02 -35.17 -9.53
C ILE A 139 -0.54 -35.13 -9.93
N ASP A 140 -0.28 -35.31 -11.23
CA ASP A 140 1.01 -35.01 -11.84
C ASP A 140 1.07 -33.48 -12.06
N HIS A 141 1.89 -32.81 -11.22
CA HIS A 141 1.99 -31.36 -11.23
C HIS A 141 2.73 -30.80 -12.45
N ASP A 142 3.57 -31.61 -13.11
CA ASP A 142 4.29 -31.18 -14.34
C ASP A 142 3.33 -31.09 -15.53
N THR A 143 2.33 -31.95 -15.56
CA THR A 143 1.29 -31.97 -16.62
C THR A 143 0.07 -31.11 -16.27
N CYS A 144 -0.12 -30.78 -14.99
CA CYS A 144 -1.30 -30.10 -14.51
C CYS A 144 -1.33 -28.62 -14.90
N ILE A 145 -2.42 -28.17 -15.53
CA ILE A 145 -2.63 -26.75 -15.91
C ILE A 145 -3.48 -25.97 -14.89
N SER A 146 -3.69 -26.50 -13.71
CA SER A 146 -4.41 -25.85 -12.60
C SER A 146 -5.82 -25.33 -12.97
N CYS A 147 -6.56 -26.04 -13.84
CA CYS A 147 -7.89 -25.63 -14.31
C CYS A 147 -9.02 -25.83 -13.29
N GLY A 148 -8.83 -26.63 -12.24
CA GLY A 148 -9.78 -26.88 -11.16
C GLY A 148 -10.96 -27.81 -11.52
N ILE A 149 -11.00 -28.41 -12.71
CA ILE A 149 -12.10 -29.30 -13.11
C ILE A 149 -12.16 -30.52 -12.20
N CYS A 150 -11.02 -31.14 -11.86
CA CYS A 150 -10.94 -32.27 -10.94
C CYS A 150 -11.50 -31.93 -9.55
N HIS A 151 -11.20 -30.74 -9.02
CA HIS A 151 -11.74 -30.24 -7.75
C HIS A 151 -13.27 -30.17 -7.78
N LYS A 152 -13.84 -29.58 -8.82
CA LYS A 152 -15.30 -29.47 -9.00
C LYS A 152 -15.98 -30.83 -9.23
N SER A 153 -15.27 -31.77 -9.84
CA SER A 153 -15.80 -33.08 -10.19
C SER A 153 -15.75 -34.09 -9.06
N CYS A 154 -15.04 -33.82 -7.95
CA CYS A 154 -14.88 -34.73 -6.85
C CYS A 154 -16.08 -34.67 -5.90
N PRO A 155 -16.93 -35.74 -5.81
CA PRO A 155 -18.10 -35.72 -4.92
C PRO A 155 -17.75 -35.81 -3.43
N TYR A 156 -16.51 -36.18 -3.10
CA TYR A 156 -16.01 -36.25 -1.72
C TYR A 156 -15.23 -35.02 -1.29
N HIS A 157 -15.07 -34.00 -2.16
CA HIS A 157 -14.26 -32.79 -1.92
C HIS A 157 -12.83 -33.11 -1.42
N ALA A 158 -12.28 -34.24 -1.88
CA ALA A 158 -10.95 -34.70 -1.53
C ALA A 158 -9.83 -33.96 -2.24
N ILE A 159 -10.15 -33.08 -3.19
CA ILE A 159 -9.19 -32.24 -3.92
C ILE A 159 -9.30 -30.83 -3.37
N VAL A 160 -8.21 -30.32 -2.83
CA VAL A 160 -8.16 -28.98 -2.24
C VAL A 160 -7.49 -28.00 -3.18
N TYR A 161 -7.97 -26.76 -3.14
CA TYR A 161 -7.30 -25.63 -3.78
C TYR A 161 -6.32 -24.98 -2.81
N ILE A 162 -5.09 -24.79 -3.23
CA ILE A 162 -4.03 -24.18 -2.44
C ILE A 162 -3.73 -22.81 -3.07
N PRO A 163 -4.21 -21.71 -2.49
CA PRO A 163 -3.98 -20.37 -3.04
C PRO A 163 -2.55 -19.92 -2.84
N VAL A 164 -2.06 -19.08 -3.76
CA VAL A 164 -0.91 -18.20 -3.56
C VAL A 164 -1.46 -16.80 -3.28
N PRO A 165 -1.55 -16.36 -2.03
CA PRO A 165 -2.36 -15.21 -1.64
C PRO A 165 -1.97 -13.91 -2.34
N CYS A 166 -0.67 -13.65 -2.55
CA CYS A 166 -0.18 -12.45 -3.21
C CYS A 166 -0.54 -12.42 -4.71
N GLU A 167 -0.42 -13.55 -5.42
CA GLU A 167 -0.82 -13.66 -6.84
C GLU A 167 -2.32 -13.47 -7.02
N GLU A 168 -3.13 -14.08 -6.13
CA GLU A 168 -4.59 -13.97 -6.19
C GLU A 168 -5.09 -12.56 -5.88
N SER A 169 -4.44 -11.89 -4.94
CA SER A 169 -4.78 -10.52 -4.56
C SER A 169 -4.42 -9.51 -5.65
N CYS A 170 -3.52 -9.85 -6.57
CA CYS A 170 -3.06 -8.95 -7.62
C CYS A 170 -4.10 -8.83 -8.76
N PRO A 171 -4.77 -7.68 -8.90
CA PRO A 171 -5.83 -7.52 -9.89
C PRO A 171 -5.32 -7.48 -11.33
N VAL A 172 -4.04 -7.15 -11.51
CA VAL A 172 -3.37 -6.99 -12.81
C VAL A 172 -2.36 -8.08 -13.11
N LYS A 173 -2.21 -9.08 -12.21
CA LYS A 173 -1.25 -10.20 -12.35
C LYS A 173 0.19 -9.70 -12.57
N ALA A 174 0.62 -8.75 -11.78
CA ALA A 174 1.96 -8.20 -11.78
C ALA A 174 2.93 -8.96 -10.87
N ILE A 175 2.47 -9.94 -10.14
CA ILE A 175 3.28 -10.77 -9.25
C ILE A 175 3.15 -12.23 -9.67
N SER A 176 4.26 -12.93 -9.76
CA SER A 176 4.36 -14.33 -10.15
C SER A 176 5.68 -14.93 -9.69
N LYS A 177 5.73 -16.24 -9.56
CA LYS A 177 6.95 -16.97 -9.20
C LYS A 177 7.96 -16.97 -10.34
N ASP A 178 9.23 -16.88 -9.96
CA ASP A 178 10.38 -17.13 -10.81
C ASP A 178 10.71 -18.64 -10.92
N GLU A 179 11.82 -18.98 -11.55
CA GLU A 179 12.31 -20.36 -11.72
C GLU A 179 12.70 -21.03 -10.39
N HIS A 180 12.97 -20.26 -9.34
CA HIS A 180 13.30 -20.73 -7.99
C HIS A 180 12.06 -20.85 -7.08
N GLY A 181 10.89 -20.48 -7.57
CA GLY A 181 9.64 -20.50 -6.81
C GLY A 181 9.45 -19.28 -5.89
N ILE A 182 10.26 -18.26 -6.05
CA ILE A 182 10.17 -16.99 -5.33
C ILE A 182 9.31 -16.00 -6.11
N GLU A 183 8.48 -15.26 -5.42
CA GLU A 183 7.63 -14.25 -6.05
C GLU A 183 8.48 -13.07 -6.55
N HIS A 184 8.18 -12.65 -7.76
CA HIS A 184 8.75 -11.44 -8.36
C HIS A 184 7.63 -10.46 -8.75
N ILE A 185 7.86 -9.16 -8.55
CA ILE A 185 6.94 -8.10 -8.94
C ILE A 185 7.42 -7.45 -10.23
N ASP A 186 6.68 -7.65 -11.31
CA ASP A 186 6.92 -6.96 -12.59
C ASP A 186 6.46 -5.49 -12.49
N GLU A 187 7.40 -4.59 -12.33
CA GLU A 187 7.14 -3.14 -12.18
C GLU A 187 6.42 -2.54 -13.40
N ASN A 188 6.64 -3.10 -14.60
CA ASN A 188 5.94 -2.63 -15.80
C ASN A 188 4.44 -2.95 -15.77
N LYS A 189 4.05 -3.97 -15.00
CA LYS A 189 2.64 -4.36 -14.80
C LYS A 189 2.07 -3.83 -13.49
N CYS A 190 2.89 -3.61 -12.47
CA CYS A 190 2.44 -3.22 -11.14
C CYS A 190 1.75 -1.85 -11.14
N ILE A 191 0.61 -1.75 -10.45
CA ILE A 191 -0.12 -0.49 -10.20
C ILE A 191 0.09 0.04 -8.79
N TYR A 192 1.01 -0.53 -8.04
CA TYR A 192 1.42 -0.14 -6.68
C TYR A 192 0.27 -0.07 -5.66
N CYS A 193 -0.79 -0.86 -5.83
CA CYS A 193 -1.96 -0.83 -4.94
C CYS A 193 -1.71 -1.43 -3.55
N GLY A 194 -0.61 -2.17 -3.34
CA GLY A 194 -0.20 -2.75 -2.05
C GLY A 194 -1.03 -3.95 -1.58
N LYS A 195 -1.97 -4.47 -2.38
CA LYS A 195 -2.80 -5.63 -1.98
C LYS A 195 -1.99 -6.87 -1.67
N CYS A 196 -0.91 -7.12 -2.41
CA CYS A 196 -0.01 -8.26 -2.20
C CYS A 196 0.73 -8.18 -0.86
N MET A 197 1.07 -6.98 -0.38
CA MET A 197 1.68 -6.79 0.95
C MET A 197 0.75 -7.31 2.05
N ASN A 198 -0.51 -6.87 2.02
CA ASN A 198 -1.51 -7.26 3.02
C ASN A 198 -1.96 -8.73 2.88
N ALA A 199 -1.88 -9.29 1.68
CA ALA A 199 -2.27 -10.67 1.42
C ALA A 199 -1.20 -11.69 1.82
N CYS A 200 0.09 -11.30 1.88
CA CYS A 200 1.18 -12.21 2.19
C CYS A 200 1.20 -12.59 3.68
N PRO A 201 0.87 -13.86 4.06
CA PRO A 201 0.82 -14.27 5.46
C PRO A 201 2.22 -14.36 6.09
N PHE A 202 3.26 -14.37 5.27
CA PHE A 202 4.66 -14.46 5.71
C PHE A 202 5.32 -13.08 5.82
N GLY A 203 4.62 -12.02 5.38
CA GLY A 203 5.19 -10.67 5.32
C GLY A 203 6.51 -10.67 4.54
N ALA A 204 6.48 -11.24 3.33
CA ALA A 204 7.65 -11.25 2.43
C ALA A 204 7.69 -10.02 1.52
N ILE A 205 6.59 -9.30 1.36
CA ILE A 205 6.48 -8.17 0.44
C ILE A 205 6.49 -6.88 1.25
N PHE A 206 7.42 -5.98 0.92
CA PHE A 206 7.63 -4.72 1.63
C PHE A 206 7.69 -3.54 0.66
N GLU A 207 7.29 -2.37 1.14
CA GLU A 207 7.68 -1.11 0.53
C GLU A 207 9.12 -0.74 0.91
N ILE A 208 9.85 -0.15 -0.03
CA ILE A 208 11.19 0.40 0.23
C ILE A 208 11.04 1.71 0.99
N SER A 209 11.54 1.74 2.22
CA SER A 209 11.35 2.83 3.16
C SER A 209 12.13 4.10 2.81
N GLN A 210 11.57 5.26 3.11
CA GLN A 210 12.25 6.55 3.04
C GLN A 210 12.46 7.16 4.44
N THR A 211 12.30 6.35 5.49
CA THR A 211 12.41 6.79 6.89
C THR A 211 13.75 7.44 7.19
N PHE A 212 14.86 6.79 6.81
CA PHE A 212 16.19 7.31 7.11
C PHE A 212 16.55 8.51 6.22
N ASP A 213 15.99 8.60 5.02
CA ASP A 213 16.13 9.79 4.18
C ASP A 213 15.57 11.02 4.89
N VAL A 214 14.35 10.93 5.43
CA VAL A 214 13.69 12.01 6.18
C VAL A 214 14.42 12.32 7.49
N LEU A 215 14.71 11.29 8.29
CA LEU A 215 15.38 11.47 9.58
C LEU A 215 16.77 12.09 9.45
N GLN A 216 17.51 11.78 8.40
CA GLN A 216 18.80 12.42 8.14
C GLN A 216 18.69 13.91 7.79
N ARG A 217 17.65 14.33 7.05
CA ARG A 217 17.38 15.75 6.78
C ARG A 217 17.08 16.51 8.09
N ILE A 218 16.23 15.91 8.95
CA ILE A 218 15.93 16.47 10.26
C ILE A 218 17.22 16.59 11.12
N ARG A 219 18.05 15.53 11.15
CA ARG A 219 19.32 15.53 11.91
C ARG A 219 20.29 16.60 11.42
N LYS A 220 20.32 16.91 10.13
CA LYS A 220 21.13 17.99 9.54
C LYS A 220 20.59 19.38 9.83
N GLY A 221 19.42 19.50 10.46
CA GLY A 221 18.79 20.82 10.72
C GLY A 221 18.14 21.42 9.48
N GLU A 222 17.90 20.65 8.42
CA GLU A 222 17.14 21.10 7.25
C GLU A 222 15.68 21.34 7.67
N GLN A 223 15.03 22.29 7.03
CA GLN A 223 13.59 22.46 7.19
C GLN A 223 12.85 21.30 6.54
N VAL A 224 12.08 20.55 7.34
CA VAL A 224 11.29 19.42 6.86
C VAL A 224 9.83 19.64 7.22
N VAL A 225 8.97 19.75 6.23
CA VAL A 225 7.53 19.98 6.41
C VAL A 225 6.76 18.71 6.05
N ALA A 226 5.90 18.26 6.96
CA ALA A 226 5.02 17.13 6.72
C ALA A 226 3.70 17.61 6.06
N ILE A 227 3.32 17.03 4.93
CA ILE A 227 1.97 17.14 4.39
C ILE A 227 1.22 15.84 4.70
N VAL A 228 0.19 15.91 5.55
CA VAL A 228 -0.40 14.74 6.19
C VAL A 228 -1.78 14.42 5.62
N ALA A 229 -1.95 13.16 5.17
CA ALA A 229 -3.20 12.70 4.55
C ALA A 229 -4.36 12.68 5.56
N PRO A 230 -5.61 13.01 5.13
CA PRO A 230 -6.78 13.09 6.02
C PRO A 230 -7.09 11.78 6.76
N SER A 231 -6.67 10.64 6.21
CA SER A 231 -6.84 9.34 6.86
C SER A 231 -6.05 9.15 8.16
N ILE A 232 -5.19 10.12 8.53
CA ILE A 232 -4.52 10.19 9.85
C ILE A 232 -5.54 10.23 11.00
N LEU A 233 -6.71 10.85 10.79
CA LEU A 233 -7.78 10.96 11.77
C LEU A 233 -8.30 9.62 12.31
N GLY A 234 -8.07 8.53 11.58
CA GLY A 234 -8.46 7.18 11.99
C GLY A 234 -7.29 6.28 12.43
N GLN A 235 -6.08 6.82 12.61
CA GLN A 235 -4.90 5.97 12.85
C GLN A 235 -4.50 5.86 14.32
N PHE A 236 -4.70 6.90 15.10
CA PHE A 236 -4.25 6.96 16.49
C PHE A 236 -5.42 7.29 17.43
N SER A 237 -5.46 6.66 18.61
CA SER A 237 -6.53 6.84 19.61
C SER A 237 -6.30 8.08 20.47
N THR A 238 -5.97 9.21 19.84
CA THR A 238 -5.71 10.49 20.50
C THR A 238 -6.19 11.65 19.64
N THR A 239 -6.08 12.90 20.13
CA THR A 239 -6.47 14.06 19.33
C THR A 239 -5.48 14.32 18.20
N ILE A 240 -5.95 14.94 17.12
CA ILE A 240 -5.08 15.21 15.97
C ILE A 240 -3.98 16.21 16.33
N GLU A 241 -4.26 17.16 17.21
CA GLU A 241 -3.29 18.13 17.69
C GLU A 241 -2.14 17.46 18.48
N GLN A 242 -2.43 16.39 19.23
CA GLN A 242 -1.40 15.59 19.89
C GLN A 242 -0.57 14.79 18.88
N VAL A 243 -1.19 14.22 17.86
CA VAL A 243 -0.45 13.57 16.77
C VAL A 243 0.49 14.56 16.08
N TYR A 244 0.01 15.78 15.77
CA TYR A 244 0.86 16.83 15.18
C TYR A 244 1.95 17.31 16.15
N GLY A 245 1.67 17.36 17.45
CA GLY A 245 2.68 17.59 18.47
C GLY A 245 3.80 16.57 18.46
N ALA A 246 3.47 15.30 18.21
CA ALA A 246 4.46 14.23 18.05
C ALA A 246 5.37 14.43 16.84
N PHE A 247 4.83 14.87 15.70
CA PHE A 247 5.65 15.26 14.54
C PHE A 247 6.64 16.38 14.88
N ARG A 248 6.18 17.39 15.62
CA ARG A 248 7.05 18.50 16.08
C ARG A 248 8.16 17.99 17.00
N GLN A 249 7.85 17.04 17.87
CA GLN A 249 8.82 16.43 18.78
C GLN A 249 9.89 15.60 18.07
N ILE A 250 9.57 14.97 16.93
CA ILE A 250 10.55 14.31 16.05
C ILE A 250 11.50 15.33 15.41
N GLY A 251 11.04 16.54 15.15
CA GLY A 251 11.82 17.61 14.54
C GLY A 251 11.27 18.13 13.20
N PHE A 252 10.06 17.78 12.81
CA PHE A 252 9.41 18.40 11.65
C PHE A 252 9.21 19.90 11.92
N THR A 253 9.51 20.72 10.92
CA THR A 253 9.43 22.19 10.99
C THR A 253 7.98 22.67 11.06
N ASP A 254 7.08 22.04 10.31
CA ASP A 254 5.64 22.35 10.32
C ASP A 254 4.85 21.16 9.77
N ILE A 255 3.54 21.21 9.96
CA ILE A 255 2.59 20.24 9.46
C ILE A 255 1.50 20.98 8.65
N ILE A 256 1.17 20.49 7.47
CA ILE A 256 0.09 20.99 6.62
C ILE A 256 -0.85 19.82 6.32
N GLU A 257 -2.13 20.02 6.47
CA GLU A 257 -3.11 18.99 6.12
C GLU A 257 -3.25 18.87 4.62
N VAL A 258 -3.13 17.66 4.07
CA VAL A 258 -3.45 17.40 2.65
C VAL A 258 -4.93 17.70 2.35
N ALA A 259 -5.77 17.77 3.37
CA ALA A 259 -7.14 18.26 3.26
C ALA A 259 -7.23 19.71 2.75
N GLN A 260 -6.22 20.57 2.99
CA GLN A 260 -6.17 21.91 2.36
C GLN A 260 -6.00 21.79 0.84
N GLY A 261 -5.13 20.90 0.38
CA GLY A 261 -4.98 20.59 -1.03
C GLY A 261 -6.24 19.93 -1.63
N ALA A 262 -6.99 19.16 -0.82
CA ALA A 262 -8.25 18.57 -1.26
C ALA A 262 -9.32 19.63 -1.55
N MET A 263 -9.33 20.77 -0.85
CA MET A 263 -10.23 21.88 -1.17
C MET A 263 -9.95 22.43 -2.58
N SER A 264 -8.68 22.62 -2.93
CA SER A 264 -8.30 23.04 -4.30
C SER A 264 -8.65 21.95 -5.33
N THR A 265 -8.45 20.68 -5.01
CA THR A 265 -8.87 19.58 -5.89
C THR A 265 -10.38 19.62 -6.15
N VAL A 266 -11.20 19.82 -5.11
CA VAL A 266 -12.68 19.90 -5.23
C VAL A 266 -13.10 21.01 -6.18
N GLU A 267 -12.53 22.21 -6.00
CA GLU A 267 -12.86 23.37 -6.82
C GLU A 267 -12.54 23.15 -8.30
N HIS A 268 -11.30 22.72 -8.59
CA HIS A 268 -10.87 22.49 -9.98
C HIS A 268 -11.62 21.31 -10.61
N GLU A 269 -11.83 20.21 -9.87
CA GLU A 269 -12.52 19.02 -10.37
C GLU A 269 -14.01 19.27 -10.62
N ALA A 270 -14.65 20.11 -9.79
CA ALA A 270 -16.03 20.51 -9.98
C ALA A 270 -16.21 21.36 -11.24
N HIS A 271 -15.35 22.36 -11.46
CA HIS A 271 -15.38 23.20 -12.66
C HIS A 271 -15.09 22.37 -13.92
N GLU A 272 -14.04 21.55 -13.91
CA GLU A 272 -13.70 20.66 -15.02
C GLU A 272 -14.84 19.70 -15.37
N LEU A 273 -15.55 19.17 -14.35
CA LEU A 273 -16.69 18.28 -14.57
C LEU A 273 -17.79 18.99 -15.35
N ILE A 274 -18.18 20.20 -14.95
CA ILE A 274 -19.21 20.99 -15.63
C ILE A 274 -18.79 21.29 -17.07
N GLU A 275 -17.58 21.80 -17.27
CA GLU A 275 -17.05 22.14 -18.60
C GLU A 275 -17.07 20.91 -19.54
N LYS A 276 -16.56 19.77 -19.08
CA LYS A 276 -16.56 18.52 -19.89
C LYS A 276 -17.96 18.02 -20.22
N LEU A 277 -18.94 18.19 -19.30
CA LEU A 277 -20.32 17.81 -19.56
C LEU A 277 -20.98 18.75 -20.60
N GLU A 278 -20.68 20.06 -20.54
CA GLU A 278 -21.15 21.06 -21.52
C GLU A 278 -20.56 20.81 -22.90
N GLU A 279 -19.29 20.38 -22.97
CA GLU A 279 -18.64 19.93 -24.22
C GLU A 279 -19.21 18.62 -24.78
N GLY A 280 -20.15 17.99 -24.06
CA GLY A 280 -20.84 16.77 -24.49
C GLY A 280 -20.21 15.46 -24.05
N GLN A 281 -19.14 15.51 -23.23
CA GLN A 281 -18.59 14.32 -22.60
C GLN A 281 -19.65 13.70 -21.66
N LYS A 282 -19.76 12.37 -21.63
CA LYS A 282 -20.84 11.68 -20.93
C LYS A 282 -20.52 11.40 -19.46
N PHE A 283 -19.24 11.33 -19.11
CA PHE A 283 -18.80 11.14 -17.73
C PHE A 283 -17.35 11.57 -17.56
N MET A 284 -16.97 11.85 -16.32
CA MET A 284 -15.59 12.08 -15.88
C MET A 284 -15.27 11.20 -14.68
N THR A 285 -14.01 10.76 -14.55
CA THR A 285 -13.51 10.03 -13.37
C THR A 285 -12.52 10.87 -12.60
N THR A 286 -12.42 10.64 -11.29
CA THR A 286 -11.44 11.33 -10.42
C THR A 286 -10.00 10.97 -10.78
N SER A 287 -9.03 11.83 -10.41
CA SER A 287 -7.58 11.63 -10.63
C SER A 287 -6.79 11.38 -9.34
N CYS A 288 -7.38 11.52 -8.16
CA CYS A 288 -6.67 11.56 -6.88
C CYS A 288 -6.00 10.24 -6.45
N CYS A 289 -6.39 9.08 -7.01
CA CYS A 289 -5.83 7.77 -6.68
C CYS A 289 -4.67 7.39 -7.63
N PRO A 290 -3.39 7.38 -7.20
CA PRO A 290 -2.28 7.09 -8.09
C PRO A 290 -2.29 5.64 -8.63
N SER A 291 -2.78 4.67 -7.89
CA SER A 291 -2.95 3.29 -8.41
C SER A 291 -3.97 3.23 -9.55
N TYR A 292 -5.02 4.05 -9.51
CA TYR A 292 -5.96 4.17 -10.62
C TYR A 292 -5.30 4.83 -11.85
N ILE A 293 -4.52 5.86 -11.65
CA ILE A 293 -3.76 6.50 -12.75
C ILE A 293 -2.79 5.50 -13.40
N GLU A 294 -2.08 4.69 -12.61
CA GLU A 294 -1.24 3.61 -13.12
C GLU A 294 -2.05 2.57 -13.91
N LEU A 295 -3.23 2.19 -13.41
CA LEU A 295 -4.14 1.27 -14.10
C LEU A 295 -4.56 1.83 -15.47
N VAL A 296 -4.95 3.09 -15.52
CA VAL A 296 -5.34 3.77 -16.77
C VAL A 296 -4.16 3.80 -17.74
N ASN A 297 -3.00 4.21 -17.28
CA ASN A 297 -1.82 4.34 -18.13
C ASN A 297 -1.36 3.01 -18.74
N LYS A 298 -1.39 1.93 -17.95
CA LYS A 298 -0.86 0.63 -18.35
C LYS A 298 -1.91 -0.27 -19.02
N TYR A 299 -3.18 -0.18 -18.63
CA TYR A 299 -4.19 -1.20 -18.98
C TYR A 299 -5.46 -0.68 -19.64
N ILE A 300 -5.79 0.61 -19.49
CA ILE A 300 -7.04 1.19 -20.02
C ILE A 300 -6.74 2.56 -20.65
N PRO A 301 -5.88 2.66 -21.66
CA PRO A 301 -5.48 3.94 -22.23
C PRO A 301 -6.65 4.76 -22.78
N ASP A 302 -7.71 4.10 -23.26
CA ASP A 302 -8.93 4.77 -23.73
C ASP A 302 -9.67 5.53 -22.61
N MET A 303 -9.38 5.22 -21.35
CA MET A 303 -9.96 5.93 -20.20
C MET A 303 -9.31 7.30 -19.98
N LYS A 304 -8.09 7.56 -20.45
CA LYS A 304 -7.33 8.79 -20.19
C LYS A 304 -8.13 10.07 -20.43
N LYS A 305 -8.90 10.10 -21.52
CA LYS A 305 -9.71 11.27 -21.88
C LYS A 305 -10.87 11.55 -20.92
N TYR A 306 -11.25 10.56 -20.10
CA TYR A 306 -12.31 10.68 -19.10
C TYR A 306 -11.78 10.93 -17.69
N VAL A 307 -10.49 10.77 -17.47
CA VAL A 307 -9.86 11.09 -16.18
C VAL A 307 -9.78 12.60 -16.03
N SER A 308 -10.06 13.10 -14.84
CA SER A 308 -9.85 14.50 -14.50
C SER A 308 -8.38 14.90 -14.69
N GLY A 309 -8.14 16.07 -15.26
CA GLY A 309 -6.81 16.67 -15.38
C GLY A 309 -6.35 17.35 -14.10
N THR A 310 -7.20 17.43 -13.10
CA THR A 310 -6.96 18.11 -11.82
C THR A 310 -5.86 17.41 -11.01
N GLY A 311 -4.99 18.19 -10.38
CA GLY A 311 -3.98 17.71 -9.44
C GLY A 311 -4.61 17.00 -8.23
N SER A 312 -3.91 16.01 -7.68
CA SER A 312 -4.35 15.33 -6.46
C SER A 312 -4.27 16.27 -5.24
N PRO A 313 -4.94 15.94 -4.13
CA PRO A 313 -4.76 16.66 -2.86
C PRO A 313 -3.30 16.79 -2.41
N MET A 314 -2.47 15.77 -2.65
CA MET A 314 -1.03 15.82 -2.38
C MET A 314 -0.33 16.87 -3.24
N TYR A 315 -0.67 16.93 -4.53
CA TYR A 315 -0.12 17.91 -5.48
C TYR A 315 -0.33 19.35 -5.01
N TYR A 316 -1.57 19.70 -4.62
CA TYR A 316 -1.88 21.06 -4.16
C TYR A 316 -1.29 21.35 -2.77
N ALA A 317 -1.37 20.39 -1.83
CA ALA A 317 -0.79 20.57 -0.50
C ALA A 317 0.73 20.79 -0.54
N ALA A 318 1.44 20.11 -1.45
CA ALA A 318 2.88 20.31 -1.63
C ALA A 318 3.20 21.73 -2.12
N ARG A 319 2.36 22.31 -2.99
CA ARG A 319 2.53 23.69 -3.48
C ARG A 319 2.23 24.71 -2.39
N ILE A 320 1.20 24.50 -1.59
CA ILE A 320 0.93 25.32 -0.39
C ILE A 320 2.13 25.27 0.55
N ALA A 321 2.71 24.07 0.75
CA ALA A 321 3.89 23.91 1.60
C ALA A 321 5.12 24.63 1.03
N LYS A 322 5.37 24.53 -0.27
CA LYS A 322 6.49 25.22 -0.94
C LYS A 322 6.32 26.73 -0.99
N GLU A 323 5.10 27.23 -1.10
CA GLU A 323 4.81 28.67 -1.03
C GLU A 323 5.17 29.23 0.36
N LYS A 324 4.80 28.52 1.43
CA LYS A 324 5.10 28.91 2.82
C LYS A 324 6.57 28.67 3.18
N TYR A 325 7.18 27.59 2.66
CA TYR A 325 8.53 27.13 2.96
C TYR A 325 9.28 26.75 1.68
N PRO A 326 9.79 27.71 0.89
CA PRO A 326 10.38 27.44 -0.44
C PRO A 326 11.53 26.44 -0.43
N ASP A 327 12.39 26.51 0.59
CA ASP A 327 13.59 25.67 0.72
C ASP A 327 13.39 24.38 1.51
N ALA A 328 12.20 24.18 2.11
CA ALA A 328 11.93 23.02 2.94
C ALA A 328 11.83 21.74 2.12
N LYS A 329 12.21 20.64 2.74
CA LYS A 329 11.92 19.28 2.26
C LYS A 329 10.48 18.92 2.59
N ILE A 330 9.72 18.58 1.57
CA ILE A 330 8.30 18.24 1.71
C ILE A 330 8.15 16.73 1.79
N VAL A 331 7.53 16.26 2.87
CA VAL A 331 7.29 14.85 3.15
C VAL A 331 5.80 14.58 3.17
N PHE A 332 5.30 13.82 2.20
CA PHE A 332 3.93 13.31 2.29
C PHE A 332 3.87 12.17 3.32
N VAL A 333 2.88 12.22 4.21
CA VAL A 333 2.62 11.17 5.20
C VAL A 333 1.21 10.62 5.01
N GLY A 334 1.09 9.33 4.68
CA GLY A 334 -0.22 8.74 4.39
C GLY A 334 -0.21 7.21 4.28
N PRO A 335 -1.36 6.57 4.01
CA PRO A 335 -1.51 5.11 4.04
C PRO A 335 -1.15 4.42 2.72
N CYS A 336 -0.58 5.13 1.75
CA CYS A 336 -0.57 4.71 0.36
C CYS A 336 0.85 4.57 -0.22
N VAL A 337 1.22 3.35 -0.61
CA VAL A 337 2.50 3.05 -1.26
C VAL A 337 2.60 3.69 -2.65
N ALA A 338 1.49 3.72 -3.42
CA ALA A 338 1.47 4.30 -4.75
C ALA A 338 1.74 5.83 -4.77
N LYS A 339 1.60 6.52 -3.64
CA LYS A 339 1.99 7.93 -3.52
C LYS A 339 3.48 8.16 -3.73
N ARG A 340 4.33 7.14 -3.50
CA ARG A 340 5.75 7.19 -3.88
C ARG A 340 5.93 7.34 -5.40
N LYS A 341 5.09 6.66 -6.21
CA LYS A 341 5.12 6.78 -7.67
C LYS A 341 4.64 8.13 -8.16
N GLU A 342 3.65 8.69 -7.49
CA GLU A 342 3.19 10.06 -7.76
C GLU A 342 4.27 11.09 -7.40
N ALA A 343 4.89 10.97 -6.22
CA ALA A 343 5.97 11.85 -5.78
C ALA A 343 7.21 11.82 -6.70
N GLN A 344 7.53 10.67 -7.30
CA GLN A 344 8.62 10.56 -8.30
C GLN A 344 8.38 11.45 -9.55
N ARG A 345 7.13 11.84 -9.79
CA ARG A 345 6.73 12.69 -10.92
C ARG A 345 6.47 14.14 -10.53
N ASP A 346 6.50 14.44 -9.24
CA ASP A 346 6.22 15.79 -8.71
C ASP A 346 7.42 16.32 -7.92
N GLU A 347 8.11 17.29 -8.48
CA GLU A 347 9.30 17.91 -7.88
C GLU A 347 9.02 18.65 -6.56
N ALA A 348 7.75 18.94 -6.26
CA ALA A 348 7.38 19.60 -5.01
C ALA A 348 7.35 18.66 -3.80
N VAL A 349 7.34 17.33 -4.01
CA VAL A 349 7.34 16.31 -2.95
C VAL A 349 8.68 15.59 -2.93
N ASP A 350 9.47 15.81 -1.88
CA ASP A 350 10.80 15.19 -1.76
C ASP A 350 10.73 13.73 -1.28
N PHE A 351 9.82 13.41 -0.33
CA PHE A 351 9.72 12.08 0.30
C PHE A 351 8.28 11.68 0.59
N VAL A 352 8.07 10.38 0.72
CA VAL A 352 6.79 9.78 1.11
C VAL A 352 7.01 8.81 2.26
N MET A 353 6.31 9.01 3.36
CA MET A 353 6.28 8.11 4.51
C MET A 353 4.88 7.52 4.71
N THR A 354 4.86 6.30 5.21
CA THR A 354 3.60 5.62 5.57
C THR A 354 3.23 5.85 7.03
N PHE A 355 1.97 5.58 7.39
CA PHE A 355 1.55 5.66 8.80
C PHE A 355 2.24 4.61 9.68
N GLU A 356 2.59 3.44 9.11
CA GLU A 356 3.41 2.46 9.83
C GLU A 356 4.83 2.96 10.10
N GLU A 357 5.43 3.67 9.15
CA GLU A 357 6.75 4.29 9.34
C GLU A 357 6.71 5.35 10.44
N ILE A 358 5.74 6.26 10.41
CA ILE A 358 5.57 7.29 11.45
C ILE A 358 5.30 6.68 12.82
N SER A 359 4.40 5.69 12.93
CA SER A 359 4.15 5.00 14.19
C SER A 359 5.42 4.39 14.77
N SER A 360 6.24 3.77 13.92
CA SER A 360 7.52 3.18 14.33
C SER A 360 8.52 4.22 14.85
N ILE A 361 8.47 5.44 14.31
CA ILE A 361 9.29 6.56 14.80
C ILE A 361 8.77 7.03 16.17
N PHE A 362 7.44 7.16 16.33
CA PHE A 362 6.87 7.52 17.65
C PHE A 362 7.31 6.54 18.72
N ASP A 363 7.24 5.23 18.45
CA ASP A 363 7.71 4.17 19.35
C ASP A 363 9.21 4.31 19.66
N ALA A 364 10.05 4.52 18.64
CA ALA A 364 11.50 4.63 18.80
C ALA A 364 11.93 5.87 19.58
N PHE A 365 11.16 6.95 19.45
CA PHE A 365 11.38 8.19 20.19
C PHE A 365 10.73 8.17 21.57
N GLU A 366 10.02 7.08 21.90
CA GLU A 366 9.29 6.92 23.16
C GLU A 366 8.24 8.03 23.37
N ILE A 367 7.61 8.47 22.28
CA ILE A 367 6.59 9.52 22.32
C ILE A 367 5.28 8.93 22.81
N ASN A 368 4.85 9.34 23.99
CA ASN A 368 3.51 9.01 24.47
C ASN A 368 2.50 10.04 23.97
N LEU A 369 1.68 9.62 22.99
CA LEU A 369 0.70 10.48 22.33
C LEU A 369 -0.37 11.06 23.28
N GLU A 370 -0.62 10.43 24.45
CA GLU A 370 -1.62 10.92 25.42
C GLU A 370 -1.16 12.16 26.19
N ILE A 371 0.17 12.34 26.31
CA ILE A 371 0.77 13.42 27.11
C ILE A 371 1.62 14.40 26.30
N VAL A 372 1.80 14.15 25.00
CA VAL A 372 2.57 15.05 24.14
C VAL A 372 1.89 16.42 24.08
N GLN A 373 2.71 17.49 24.01
CA GLN A 373 2.21 18.86 23.87
C GLN A 373 1.42 18.99 22.55
N PRO A 374 0.13 19.32 22.61
CA PRO A 374 -0.67 19.52 21.39
C PRO A 374 -0.11 20.64 20.51
N TYR A 375 -0.13 20.43 19.20
CA TYR A 375 0.23 21.43 18.20
C TYR A 375 -1.02 21.85 17.45
N ALA A 376 -1.50 23.06 17.71
CA ALA A 376 -2.61 23.65 17.00
C ALA A 376 -2.10 24.28 15.70
N MET A 377 -2.72 23.91 14.60
CA MET A 377 -2.41 24.49 13.29
C MET A 377 -3.07 25.87 13.13
N GLU A 378 -2.42 26.74 12.36
CA GLU A 378 -2.97 28.06 12.02
C GLU A 378 -4.27 27.97 11.20
N PHE A 379 -4.38 26.93 10.38
CA PHE A 379 -5.52 26.69 9.51
C PHE A 379 -5.96 25.22 9.59
N SER A 380 -7.22 25.00 9.92
CA SER A 380 -7.85 23.68 9.91
C SER A 380 -8.76 23.55 8.69
N SER A 381 -8.67 22.44 8.00
CA SER A 381 -9.49 22.13 6.83
C SER A 381 -10.93 21.82 7.22
N VAL A 382 -11.81 21.82 6.23
CA VAL A 382 -13.23 21.54 6.41
C VAL A 382 -13.54 20.05 6.42
N ARG A 383 -14.68 19.67 6.95
CA ARG A 383 -15.14 18.28 7.06
C ARG A 383 -15.14 17.56 5.71
N GLU A 384 -15.61 18.22 4.65
CA GLU A 384 -15.71 17.66 3.30
C GLU A 384 -14.35 17.29 2.74
N ALA A 385 -13.32 18.11 2.99
CA ALA A 385 -11.96 17.87 2.57
C ALA A 385 -11.32 16.70 3.34
N HIS A 386 -11.57 16.59 4.64
CA HIS A 386 -11.17 15.42 5.43
C HIS A 386 -11.90 14.15 5.02
N GLY A 387 -13.11 14.27 4.46
CA GLY A 387 -13.91 13.18 3.91
C GLY A 387 -13.22 12.40 2.77
N PHE A 388 -12.23 12.98 2.09
CA PHE A 388 -11.42 12.29 1.08
C PHE A 388 -10.73 11.01 1.57
N ALA A 389 -10.60 10.85 2.88
CA ALA A 389 -10.06 9.63 3.48
C ALA A 389 -10.93 8.38 3.25
N GLN A 390 -12.21 8.54 2.99
CA GLN A 390 -13.16 7.43 2.77
C GLN A 390 -13.69 7.41 1.34
N ALA A 391 -14.12 6.24 0.91
CA ALA A 391 -14.77 6.08 -0.38
C ALA A 391 -16.14 6.81 -0.40
N GLY A 392 -16.41 7.55 -1.46
CA GLY A 392 -17.53 8.48 -1.57
C GLY A 392 -17.22 9.89 -1.08
N GLY A 393 -16.05 10.10 -0.48
CA GLY A 393 -15.67 11.39 0.09
C GLY A 393 -15.37 12.46 -0.96
N VAL A 394 -14.68 12.11 -2.03
CA VAL A 394 -14.40 13.02 -3.16
C VAL A 394 -15.71 13.43 -3.82
N MET A 395 -16.52 12.44 -4.16
CA MET A 395 -17.84 12.64 -4.74
C MET A 395 -18.72 13.52 -3.85
N GLY A 396 -18.73 13.26 -2.53
CA GLY A 396 -19.49 14.04 -1.55
C GLY A 396 -19.03 15.49 -1.49
N ALA A 397 -17.72 15.74 -1.51
CA ALA A 397 -17.15 17.07 -1.45
C ALA A 397 -17.43 17.87 -2.73
N VAL A 398 -17.26 17.27 -3.91
CA VAL A 398 -17.59 17.91 -5.21
C VAL A 398 -19.08 18.27 -5.28
N LYS A 399 -19.97 17.36 -4.85
CA LYS A 399 -21.41 17.66 -4.78
C LYS A 399 -21.74 18.79 -3.81
N ALA A 400 -21.11 18.80 -2.64
CA ALA A 400 -21.31 19.87 -1.67
C ALA A 400 -20.87 21.24 -2.22
N PHE A 401 -19.78 21.28 -2.98
CA PHE A 401 -19.31 22.50 -3.63
C PHE A 401 -20.26 22.99 -4.72
N LEU A 402 -20.76 22.10 -5.57
CA LEU A 402 -21.69 22.41 -6.66
C LEU A 402 -23.09 22.84 -6.21
N LYS A 403 -23.47 22.56 -4.97
CA LYS A 403 -24.78 22.97 -4.37
C LYS A 403 -25.97 22.61 -5.27
N MET A 404 -26.66 23.61 -5.80
CA MET A 404 -27.88 23.43 -6.61
C MET A 404 -27.63 22.68 -7.94
N GLU A 405 -26.43 22.70 -8.47
CA GLU A 405 -26.09 21.95 -9.69
C GLU A 405 -25.85 20.46 -9.39
N ALA A 406 -25.56 20.12 -8.13
CA ALA A 406 -25.31 18.76 -7.68
C ALA A 406 -26.47 17.79 -7.96
N ASP A 407 -27.72 18.27 -7.90
CA ASP A 407 -28.92 17.47 -8.14
C ASP A 407 -29.05 16.99 -9.59
N LYS A 408 -28.36 17.66 -10.52
CA LYS A 408 -28.31 17.28 -11.93
C LYS A 408 -27.23 16.24 -12.24
N ILE A 409 -26.32 15.99 -11.30
CA ILE A 409 -25.16 15.12 -11.48
C ILE A 409 -25.39 13.80 -10.74
N ASN A 410 -25.54 12.72 -11.51
CA ASN A 410 -25.48 11.37 -10.95
C ASN A 410 -24.02 10.98 -10.73
N ALA A 411 -23.59 10.93 -9.47
CA ALA A 411 -22.25 10.50 -9.10
C ALA A 411 -22.27 9.06 -8.59
N ILE A 412 -21.32 8.27 -9.03
CA ILE A 412 -21.16 6.86 -8.65
C ILE A 412 -19.74 6.60 -8.16
N GLN A 413 -19.59 5.52 -7.43
CA GLN A 413 -18.33 5.10 -6.82
C GLN A 413 -17.87 3.76 -7.37
N VAL A 414 -16.58 3.65 -7.69
CA VAL A 414 -15.87 2.40 -7.96
C VAL A 414 -14.73 2.31 -6.96
N SER A 415 -14.96 1.64 -5.84
CA SER A 415 -13.92 1.33 -4.85
C SER A 415 -13.52 -0.14 -4.94
N ASP A 416 -12.27 -0.45 -4.52
CA ASP A 416 -11.63 -1.75 -4.71
C ASP A 416 -11.33 -2.08 -6.19
N LEU A 417 -10.13 -1.78 -6.64
CA LEU A 417 -9.67 -2.20 -7.99
C LEU A 417 -9.41 -3.70 -8.02
N ASN A 418 -10.49 -4.48 -8.09
CA ASN A 418 -10.47 -5.92 -8.35
C ASN A 418 -10.74 -6.21 -9.83
N LYS A 419 -10.64 -7.48 -10.24
CA LYS A 419 -10.85 -7.90 -11.65
C LYS A 419 -12.21 -7.46 -12.22
N LYS A 420 -13.28 -7.50 -11.40
CA LYS A 420 -14.64 -7.11 -11.80
C LYS A 420 -14.70 -5.59 -12.07
N ASN A 421 -14.23 -4.78 -11.12
CA ASN A 421 -14.27 -3.33 -11.22
C ASN A 421 -13.37 -2.80 -12.34
N ILE A 422 -12.20 -3.42 -12.57
CA ILE A 422 -11.35 -3.13 -13.73
C ILE A 422 -12.08 -3.45 -15.03
N GLY A 423 -12.78 -4.58 -15.10
CA GLY A 423 -13.63 -4.94 -16.26
C GLY A 423 -14.72 -3.90 -16.53
N THR A 424 -15.36 -3.41 -15.47
CA THR A 424 -16.38 -2.34 -15.53
C THR A 424 -15.79 -1.05 -16.10
N LEU A 425 -14.64 -0.59 -15.57
CA LEU A 425 -13.95 0.61 -16.06
C LEU A 425 -13.55 0.47 -17.54
N ARG A 426 -13.08 -0.70 -17.97
CA ARG A 426 -12.80 -0.98 -19.39
C ARG A 426 -14.06 -0.86 -20.27
N ALA A 427 -15.19 -1.37 -19.77
CA ALA A 427 -16.46 -1.27 -20.50
C ALA A 427 -16.91 0.19 -20.65
N TYR A 428 -16.77 1.01 -19.61
CA TYR A 428 -17.08 2.44 -19.67
C TYR A 428 -16.17 3.16 -20.68
N ALA A 429 -14.86 2.93 -20.61
CA ALA A 429 -13.90 3.52 -21.55
C ALA A 429 -14.23 3.17 -23.00
N LYS A 430 -14.51 1.89 -23.30
CA LYS A 430 -14.82 1.39 -24.64
C LYS A 430 -16.15 1.91 -25.18
N SER A 431 -17.20 1.96 -24.33
CA SER A 431 -18.53 2.41 -24.76
C SER A 431 -18.67 3.93 -24.78
N GLY A 432 -17.82 4.66 -24.09
CA GLY A 432 -17.98 6.10 -23.85
C GLY A 432 -19.19 6.45 -22.99
N LYS A 433 -19.75 5.47 -22.26
CA LYS A 433 -20.95 5.63 -21.43
C LYS A 433 -20.75 4.98 -20.08
N ALA A 434 -21.25 5.64 -19.04
CA ALA A 434 -21.30 5.14 -17.66
C ALA A 434 -22.67 5.45 -17.03
N PRO A 435 -23.05 4.76 -15.93
CA PRO A 435 -24.33 5.02 -15.25
C PRO A 435 -24.41 6.38 -14.58
N GLY A 436 -23.28 7.05 -14.34
CA GLY A 436 -23.19 8.37 -13.74
C GLY A 436 -22.26 9.29 -14.53
N GLN A 437 -22.43 10.59 -14.36
CA GLN A 437 -21.60 11.61 -14.98
C GLN A 437 -20.27 11.83 -14.23
N PHE A 438 -20.25 11.60 -12.91
CA PHE A 438 -19.05 11.72 -12.09
C PHE A 438 -18.76 10.38 -11.41
N ILE A 439 -17.54 9.86 -11.60
CA ILE A 439 -17.15 8.54 -11.10
C ILE A 439 -15.94 8.68 -10.18
N GLU A 440 -16.15 8.50 -8.90
CA GLU A 440 -15.05 8.37 -7.96
C GLU A 440 -14.42 7.00 -8.08
N VAL A 441 -13.10 6.94 -8.33
CA VAL A 441 -12.36 5.67 -8.45
C VAL A 441 -11.26 5.59 -7.40
N MET A 442 -11.32 4.56 -6.54
CA MET A 442 -10.32 4.28 -5.51
C MET A 442 -9.84 2.83 -5.57
N ALA A 443 -8.53 2.62 -5.40
CA ALA A 443 -7.93 1.28 -5.41
C ALA A 443 -8.25 0.47 -4.14
N CYS A 444 -8.42 1.15 -3.00
CA CYS A 444 -8.66 0.52 -1.71
C CYS A 444 -10.17 0.41 -1.42
N GLU A 445 -10.60 -0.75 -0.89
CA GLU A 445 -11.98 -0.95 -0.46
C GLU A 445 -12.32 -0.08 0.75
N GLY A 446 -13.25 0.85 0.56
CA GLY A 446 -13.64 1.81 1.60
C GLY A 446 -12.81 3.07 1.67
N GLY A 447 -11.87 3.29 0.74
CA GLY A 447 -11.05 4.50 0.60
C GLY A 447 -9.67 4.42 1.23
N CYS A 448 -8.98 5.55 1.31
CA CYS A 448 -7.61 5.64 1.81
C CYS A 448 -7.46 5.23 3.28
N ILE A 449 -8.52 5.32 4.08
CA ILE A 449 -8.55 4.88 5.48
C ILE A 449 -8.25 3.37 5.65
N THR A 450 -8.36 2.59 4.59
CA THR A 450 -8.02 1.16 4.53
C THR A 450 -6.84 0.89 3.62
N GLY A 451 -6.00 1.88 3.42
CA GLY A 451 -4.79 1.76 2.60
C GLY A 451 -3.84 0.67 3.08
N PRO A 452 -2.89 0.23 2.24
CA PRO A 452 -2.03 -0.92 2.54
C PRO A 452 -1.10 -0.72 3.73
N SER A 453 -0.71 0.52 4.05
CA SER A 453 0.25 0.85 5.11
C SER A 453 -0.38 1.74 6.19
N THR A 454 -1.63 1.39 6.61
CA THR A 454 -2.31 1.99 7.75
C THR A 454 -1.79 1.41 9.07
N HIS A 455 -1.72 2.25 10.12
CA HIS A 455 -1.38 1.80 11.46
C HIS A 455 -2.58 1.13 12.17
N SER A 456 -3.77 1.69 12.02
CA SER A 456 -4.99 1.15 12.62
C SER A 456 -5.64 0.09 11.74
N GLY A 457 -6.23 -0.94 12.35
CA GLY A 457 -7.03 -1.91 11.62
C GLY A 457 -8.26 -1.26 10.96
N SER A 458 -8.63 -1.75 9.76
CA SER A 458 -9.63 -1.13 8.88
C SER A 458 -10.96 -0.75 9.57
N ASN A 459 -11.51 -1.62 10.42
CA ASN A 459 -12.78 -1.35 11.10
C ASN A 459 -12.66 -0.25 12.17
N ASN A 460 -11.57 -0.27 12.95
CA ASN A 460 -11.32 0.74 13.97
C ASN A 460 -11.02 2.09 13.33
N GLY A 461 -10.18 2.12 12.29
CA GLY A 461 -9.86 3.34 11.56
C GLY A 461 -11.08 4.01 10.95
N LYS A 462 -11.95 3.24 10.29
CA LYS A 462 -13.23 3.76 9.74
C LYS A 462 -14.14 4.34 10.82
N ARG A 463 -14.30 3.62 11.93
CA ARG A 463 -15.15 4.10 13.05
C ARG A 463 -14.63 5.40 13.63
N GLN A 464 -13.33 5.47 13.90
CA GLN A 464 -12.68 6.65 14.46
C GLN A 464 -12.76 7.85 13.49
N LEU A 465 -12.48 7.64 12.19
CA LEU A 465 -12.63 8.67 11.17
C LEU A 465 -14.05 9.27 11.15
N VAL A 466 -15.08 8.43 11.17
CA VAL A 466 -16.47 8.90 11.21
C VAL A 466 -16.76 9.74 12.46
N GLN A 467 -16.22 9.33 13.62
CA GLN A 467 -16.36 10.10 14.86
C GLN A 467 -15.65 11.46 14.78
N GLU A 468 -14.45 11.52 14.22
CA GLU A 468 -13.69 12.77 14.05
C GLU A 468 -14.38 13.70 13.04
N LEU A 469 -14.84 13.16 11.90
CA LEU A 469 -15.60 13.95 10.92
C LEU A 469 -16.90 14.52 11.50
N ALA A 470 -17.54 13.82 12.43
CA ALA A 470 -18.78 14.32 13.06
C ALA A 470 -18.54 15.54 13.97
N LYS A 471 -17.33 15.73 14.48
CA LYS A 471 -16.93 16.89 15.32
C LYS A 471 -16.63 18.14 14.50
N GLN A 472 -16.37 17.99 13.20
CA GLN A 472 -15.95 19.08 12.33
C GLN A 472 -17.11 19.85 11.73
N LYS A 473 -16.88 21.14 11.46
CA LYS A 473 -17.91 22.01 10.83
C LYS A 473 -18.02 21.70 9.33
N LYS A 474 -19.24 21.73 8.81
CA LYS A 474 -19.53 21.77 7.37
C LYS A 474 -19.28 23.17 6.84
N THR A 475 -18.75 23.28 5.62
CA THR A 475 -18.40 24.59 5.05
C THR A 475 -19.09 24.85 3.71
N TYR A 476 -19.56 23.84 2.99
CA TYR A 476 -20.29 24.02 1.73
C TYR A 476 -21.80 23.89 1.91
#